data_849a1b5121da822d696f24ece6962a29
#
_entry.id   849a1b5121da822d696f24ece6962a29
#
_cell.length_a   1.000
_cell.length_b   1.000
_cell.length_c   1.000
_cell.angle_alpha   90.00
_cell.angle_beta   90.00
_cell.angle_gamma   90.00
#
_symmetry.space_group_name_H-M   'P 1'
#
loop_
_entity.id
_entity.type
_entity.pdbx_description
1 polymer ?
#
loop_
_entity_poly.entity_id
_entity_poly.type
_entity_poly.pdbx_seq_one_letter_code
_entity_poly.pdbx_strand_id
1 'polypeptide(L)'
;TQDYSQTLIKHNIPSVQYGQGGMLDIISEENNVWVTCSIEKDGKHTTAIYHAELSGDTLVNEKKIYEALPFIKSPYHFGSRLEIKGDYLYASIGERGEGMIAQDPTNSIGTIIRIHKNGDIPDDNPYLDNPNWLPEIYQIGVRNPQGMSLDPLSEDIFISNHGLKGGDFIGPVLAGTNYGWKQIGWGGTNYSGTKVGDGNAWEPGFLKPDFIWVPSIGVGGIKFYEGDAFPKWQNSLLVGSLKYQYLSVLHRENNKFIKEELIFKNEIGRVRDIDINGKGEIFLITDEIESSLYILRPD
;
A
#
# COMPACT_ATOMS: atom_id res chain seq x y z
N THR A 1 -18.11 7.75 15.59
CA THR A 1 -18.88 8.47 16.61
C THR A 1 -17.96 9.43 17.36
N GLN A 2 -18.47 10.56 17.90
CA GLN A 2 -17.64 11.50 18.66
C GLN A 2 -17.07 10.92 19.97
N ASP A 3 -17.58 9.80 20.42
CA ASP A 3 -17.15 9.06 21.62
C ASP A 3 -16.11 7.97 21.32
N TYR A 4 -15.73 7.79 20.05
CA TYR A 4 -14.78 6.75 19.57
C TYR A 4 -15.17 5.33 19.97
N SER A 5 -16.48 5.07 20.17
CA SER A 5 -16.96 3.71 20.40
C SER A 5 -16.67 2.81 19.19
N GLN A 6 -16.28 1.58 19.48
CA GLN A 6 -16.01 0.57 18.47
C GLN A 6 -17.27 -0.28 18.24
N THR A 7 -17.60 -0.52 16.98
CA THR A 7 -18.66 -1.43 16.58
C THR A 7 -18.07 -2.51 15.68
N LEU A 8 -18.32 -3.75 16.02
CA LEU A 8 -17.91 -4.88 15.17
C LEU A 8 -18.78 -4.91 13.92
N ILE A 9 -18.14 -4.82 12.74
CA ILE A 9 -18.82 -4.96 11.46
C ILE A 9 -18.89 -6.45 11.09
N LYS A 10 -20.10 -6.95 10.87
CA LYS A 10 -20.37 -8.34 10.46
C LYS A 10 -20.15 -8.48 8.96
N HIS A 11 -19.51 -9.55 8.54
CA HIS A 11 -19.26 -9.85 7.12
C HIS A 11 -19.08 -11.34 6.87
N ASN A 12 -19.20 -11.77 5.59
CA ASN A 12 -18.92 -13.13 5.12
C ASN A 12 -17.73 -13.20 4.14
N ILE A 13 -16.92 -12.14 4.03
CA ILE A 13 -15.74 -12.14 3.15
C ILE A 13 -14.78 -13.26 3.60
N PRO A 14 -14.43 -14.22 2.71
CA PRO A 14 -13.68 -15.42 3.05
C PRO A 14 -12.18 -15.13 3.14
N SER A 15 -11.74 -14.46 4.19
CA SER A 15 -10.32 -14.22 4.42
C SER A 15 -9.64 -15.43 5.07
N VAL A 16 -8.41 -15.73 4.64
CA VAL A 16 -7.58 -16.80 5.20
C VAL A 16 -6.31 -16.22 5.79
N GLN A 17 -6.11 -16.41 7.10
CA GLN A 17 -4.85 -16.01 7.73
C GLN A 17 -3.74 -17.01 7.40
N TYR A 18 -2.74 -16.54 6.63
CA TYR A 18 -1.56 -17.34 6.27
C TYR A 18 -0.32 -16.46 6.15
N GLY A 19 0.60 -16.58 7.10
CA GLY A 19 1.79 -15.73 7.16
C GLY A 19 1.43 -14.26 7.32
N GLN A 20 1.75 -13.44 6.32
CA GLN A 20 1.40 -12.01 6.27
C GLN A 20 0.00 -11.75 5.67
N GLY A 21 -0.72 -12.78 5.28
CA GLY A 21 -2.08 -12.67 4.75
C GLY A 21 -3.15 -12.65 5.84
N GLY A 22 -4.37 -12.27 5.47
CA GLY A 22 -5.54 -12.11 6.34
C GLY A 22 -6.51 -11.12 5.71
N MET A 23 -7.24 -10.36 6.53
CA MET A 23 -7.83 -9.08 6.13
C MET A 23 -6.70 -8.08 6.04
N LEU A 24 -6.58 -7.36 4.91
CA LEU A 24 -5.36 -6.64 4.59
C LEU A 24 -5.55 -5.12 4.50
N ASP A 25 -6.55 -4.68 3.75
CA ASP A 25 -6.87 -3.25 3.64
C ASP A 25 -8.36 -3.04 3.43
N ILE A 26 -8.83 -1.83 3.74
CA ILE A 26 -10.22 -1.42 3.59
C ILE A 26 -10.27 0.06 3.18
N ILE A 27 -11.05 0.36 2.16
CA ILE A 27 -11.37 1.74 1.77
C ILE A 27 -12.87 1.86 1.53
N SER A 28 -13.43 3.03 1.81
CA SER A 28 -14.86 3.27 1.63
C SER A 28 -15.13 4.59 0.93
N GLU A 29 -16.25 4.62 0.20
CA GLU A 29 -16.81 5.82 -0.39
C GLU A 29 -18.33 5.77 -0.18
N GLU A 30 -18.88 6.71 0.59
CA GLU A 30 -20.27 6.67 1.08
C GLU A 30 -20.55 5.36 1.83
N ASN A 31 -21.47 4.54 1.30
CA ASN A 31 -21.80 3.22 1.86
C ASN A 31 -21.06 2.07 1.14
N ASN A 32 -20.36 2.34 0.06
CA ASN A 32 -19.57 1.32 -0.65
C ASN A 32 -18.26 1.06 0.08
N VAL A 33 -17.89 -0.20 0.19
CA VAL A 33 -16.70 -0.65 0.88
C VAL A 33 -15.94 -1.63 -0.01
N TRP A 34 -14.65 -1.38 -0.19
CA TRP A 34 -13.73 -2.31 -0.85
C TRP A 34 -12.76 -2.86 0.16
N VAL A 35 -12.61 -4.18 0.16
CA VAL A 35 -11.76 -4.89 1.10
C VAL A 35 -10.81 -5.78 0.33
N THR A 36 -9.52 -5.71 0.66
CA THR A 36 -8.55 -6.71 0.23
C THR A 36 -8.34 -7.75 1.30
N CYS A 37 -8.24 -9.00 0.88
CA CYS A 37 -7.90 -10.10 1.77
C CYS A 37 -7.10 -11.17 1.04
N SER A 38 -6.43 -12.03 1.79
CA SER A 38 -5.87 -13.25 1.21
C SER A 38 -6.92 -14.35 1.17
N ILE A 39 -6.96 -15.05 0.05
CA ILE A 39 -7.79 -16.24 -0.19
C ILE A 39 -6.94 -17.45 -0.52
N GLU A 40 -7.49 -18.63 -0.36
CA GLU A 40 -6.78 -19.90 -0.57
C GLU A 40 -7.44 -20.74 -1.66
N LYS A 41 -6.61 -21.43 -2.43
CA LYS A 41 -7.02 -22.49 -3.37
C LYS A 41 -5.90 -23.52 -3.48
N ASP A 42 -6.23 -24.80 -3.23
CA ASP A 42 -5.29 -25.93 -3.33
C ASP A 42 -3.99 -25.76 -2.53
N GLY A 43 -4.07 -25.20 -1.31
CA GLY A 43 -2.92 -24.93 -0.44
C GLY A 43 -2.02 -23.77 -0.89
N LYS A 44 -2.46 -22.98 -1.86
CA LYS A 44 -1.81 -21.77 -2.36
C LYS A 44 -2.68 -20.55 -2.06
N HIS A 45 -2.08 -19.39 -1.97
CA HIS A 45 -2.75 -18.16 -1.54
C HIS A 45 -2.51 -17.02 -2.51
N THR A 46 -3.48 -16.12 -2.61
CA THR A 46 -3.36 -14.88 -3.38
C THR A 46 -4.14 -13.75 -2.71
N THR A 47 -3.99 -12.53 -3.22
CA THR A 47 -4.79 -11.36 -2.84
C THR A 47 -6.06 -11.31 -3.68
N ALA A 48 -7.20 -11.07 -3.02
CA ALA A 48 -8.48 -10.81 -3.66
C ALA A 48 -9.06 -9.47 -3.20
N ILE A 49 -9.92 -8.88 -4.03
CA ILE A 49 -10.67 -7.66 -3.73
C ILE A 49 -12.15 -7.99 -3.70
N TYR A 50 -12.80 -7.61 -2.62
CA TYR A 50 -14.24 -7.69 -2.46
C TYR A 50 -14.85 -6.29 -2.40
N HIS A 51 -15.98 -6.10 -3.06
CA HIS A 51 -16.87 -4.97 -2.90
C HIS A 51 -18.06 -5.39 -2.07
N ALA A 52 -18.52 -4.52 -1.19
CA ALA A 52 -19.72 -4.69 -0.38
C ALA A 52 -20.36 -3.33 -0.09
N GLU A 53 -21.54 -3.34 0.51
CA GLU A 53 -22.23 -2.15 0.99
C GLU A 53 -22.37 -2.22 2.51
N LEU A 54 -22.07 -1.12 3.21
CA LEU A 54 -22.28 -1.01 4.65
C LEU A 54 -23.73 -0.66 4.95
N SER A 55 -24.45 -1.56 5.65
CA SER A 55 -25.81 -1.37 6.11
C SER A 55 -25.87 -1.57 7.62
N GLY A 56 -25.94 -0.47 8.37
CA GLY A 56 -25.83 -0.50 9.82
C GLY A 56 -24.48 -1.01 10.30
N ASP A 57 -24.44 -2.18 10.95
CA ASP A 57 -23.23 -2.85 11.43
C ASP A 57 -22.84 -4.09 10.59
N THR A 58 -23.34 -4.17 9.35
CA THR A 58 -23.17 -5.36 8.51
C THR A 58 -22.77 -4.98 7.09
N LEU A 59 -21.79 -5.68 6.51
CA LEU A 59 -21.52 -5.66 5.08
C LEU A 59 -22.52 -6.57 4.38
N VAL A 60 -23.19 -6.03 3.35
CA VAL A 60 -24.16 -6.75 2.52
C VAL A 60 -23.73 -6.69 1.06
N ASN A 61 -24.35 -7.51 0.20
CA ASN A 61 -24.06 -7.58 -1.24
C ASN A 61 -22.60 -7.87 -1.57
N GLU A 62 -21.92 -8.63 -0.71
CA GLU A 62 -20.50 -8.96 -0.85
C GLU A 62 -20.21 -9.69 -2.16
N LYS A 63 -19.36 -9.12 -2.98
CA LYS A 63 -18.97 -9.66 -4.28
C LYS A 63 -17.46 -9.60 -4.45
N LYS A 64 -16.83 -10.73 -4.79
CA LYS A 64 -15.44 -10.72 -5.25
C LYS A 64 -15.39 -10.05 -6.62
N ILE A 65 -14.66 -8.96 -6.75
CA ILE A 65 -14.50 -8.19 -7.98
C ILE A 65 -13.16 -8.42 -8.67
N TYR A 66 -12.16 -8.92 -7.93
CA TYR A 66 -10.84 -9.24 -8.46
C TYR A 66 -10.14 -10.34 -7.67
N GLU A 67 -9.29 -11.12 -8.32
CA GLU A 67 -8.30 -11.99 -7.68
C GLU A 67 -6.99 -11.97 -8.45
N ALA A 68 -5.88 -11.80 -7.75
CA ALA A 68 -4.55 -11.80 -8.35
C ALA A 68 -4.11 -13.22 -8.74
N LEU A 69 -3.45 -13.36 -9.87
CA LEU A 69 -2.95 -14.64 -10.37
C LEU A 69 -1.44 -14.57 -10.65
N PRO A 70 -0.74 -15.69 -10.43
CA PRO A 70 -1.20 -16.98 -9.93
C PRO A 70 -1.33 -17.05 -8.40
N PHE A 71 -2.01 -18.08 -7.89
CA PHE A 71 -1.94 -18.47 -6.49
C PHE A 71 -0.56 -19.07 -6.18
N ILE A 72 0.06 -18.61 -5.08
CA ILE A 72 1.44 -18.98 -4.71
C ILE A 72 1.47 -19.56 -3.30
N LYS A 73 2.27 -20.63 -3.11
CA LYS A 73 2.53 -21.22 -1.78
C LYS A 73 3.64 -20.42 -1.09
N SER A 74 3.32 -19.21 -0.65
CA SER A 74 4.23 -18.34 0.08
C SER A 74 3.50 -17.54 1.14
N PRO A 75 4.03 -17.43 2.37
CA PRO A 75 3.43 -16.66 3.45
C PRO A 75 3.76 -15.15 3.38
N TYR A 76 4.51 -14.69 2.36
CA TYR A 76 5.08 -13.34 2.30
C TYR A 76 4.41 -12.45 1.27
N HIS A 77 4.56 -11.14 1.48
CA HIS A 77 4.41 -10.04 0.52
C HIS A 77 3.08 -10.05 -0.25
N PHE A 78 1.97 -9.86 0.45
CA PHE A 78 0.66 -9.77 -0.18
C PHE A 78 0.41 -8.38 -0.80
N GLY A 79 1.11 -7.33 -0.35
CA GLY A 79 0.83 -5.95 -0.76
C GLY A 79 -0.53 -5.50 -0.25
N SER A 80 -1.48 -5.39 -1.19
CA SER A 80 -2.93 -5.31 -0.93
C SER A 80 -3.48 -3.94 -0.54
N ARG A 81 -2.70 -2.86 -0.68
CA ARG A 81 -3.18 -1.51 -0.41
C ARG A 81 -4.10 -1.02 -1.51
N LEU A 82 -5.13 -0.30 -1.11
CA LEU A 82 -6.18 0.27 -1.96
C LEU A 82 -6.11 1.80 -1.97
N GLU A 83 -6.48 2.39 -3.12
CA GLU A 83 -6.75 3.82 -3.25
C GLU A 83 -7.81 4.05 -4.34
N ILE A 84 -8.70 5.02 -4.10
CA ILE A 84 -9.73 5.43 -5.06
C ILE A 84 -9.32 6.75 -5.70
N LYS A 85 -9.35 6.79 -7.03
CA LYS A 85 -9.22 8.04 -7.78
C LYS A 85 -10.30 8.13 -8.87
N GLY A 86 -11.27 9.00 -8.68
CA GLY A 86 -12.43 9.11 -9.55
C GLY A 86 -13.21 7.79 -9.62
N ASP A 87 -13.40 7.25 -10.82
CA ASP A 87 -14.15 5.99 -11.04
C ASP A 87 -13.27 4.74 -10.90
N TYR A 88 -11.99 4.90 -10.59
CA TYR A 88 -11.02 3.83 -10.56
C TYR A 88 -10.63 3.42 -9.15
N LEU A 89 -10.41 2.12 -8.98
CA LEU A 89 -9.79 1.50 -7.83
C LEU A 89 -8.38 1.04 -8.21
N TYR A 90 -7.38 1.52 -7.49
CA TYR A 90 -6.01 1.07 -7.57
C TYR A 90 -5.74 0.08 -6.45
N ALA A 91 -5.03 -0.99 -6.76
CA ALA A 91 -4.61 -1.95 -5.75
C ALA A 91 -3.17 -2.42 -5.95
N SER A 92 -2.43 -2.56 -4.87
CA SER A 92 -1.09 -3.10 -4.91
C SER A 92 -1.10 -4.61 -4.68
N ILE A 93 -0.35 -5.36 -5.47
CA ILE A 93 -0.15 -6.79 -5.30
C ILE A 93 1.34 -7.02 -5.03
N GLY A 94 1.67 -7.63 -3.90
CA GLY A 94 3.05 -7.93 -3.54
C GLY A 94 3.62 -9.11 -4.33
N GLU A 95 4.95 -9.22 -4.42
CA GLU A 95 5.65 -10.23 -5.23
C GLU A 95 5.72 -11.62 -4.59
N ARG A 96 5.07 -11.84 -3.46
CA ARG A 96 4.87 -13.12 -2.78
C ARG A 96 6.16 -13.88 -2.42
N GLY A 97 7.31 -13.19 -2.33
CA GLY A 97 8.61 -13.81 -2.07
C GLY A 97 9.31 -14.40 -3.31
N GLU A 98 8.69 -14.32 -4.49
CA GLU A 98 9.20 -14.91 -5.74
C GLU A 98 10.14 -13.97 -6.53
N GLY A 99 10.34 -12.74 -6.03
CA GLY A 99 11.32 -11.81 -6.56
C GLY A 99 11.11 -11.42 -8.02
N MET A 100 11.76 -12.09 -8.96
CA MET A 100 11.71 -11.75 -10.39
C MET A 100 10.34 -11.89 -11.05
N ILE A 101 9.37 -12.53 -10.41
CA ILE A 101 7.98 -12.59 -10.90
C ILE A 101 7.38 -11.19 -11.10
N ALA A 102 7.86 -10.19 -10.33
CA ALA A 102 7.46 -8.79 -10.47
C ALA A 102 7.86 -8.14 -11.80
N GLN A 103 8.66 -8.83 -12.63
CA GLN A 103 9.05 -8.39 -13.96
C GLN A 103 8.32 -9.15 -15.07
N ASP A 104 7.46 -10.10 -14.72
CA ASP A 104 6.69 -10.89 -15.69
C ASP A 104 5.28 -10.29 -15.83
N PRO A 105 4.96 -9.64 -16.98
CA PRO A 105 3.68 -8.98 -17.18
C PRO A 105 2.50 -9.94 -17.43
N THR A 106 2.76 -11.25 -17.53
CA THR A 106 1.71 -12.26 -17.75
C THR A 106 1.01 -12.69 -16.46
N ASN A 107 1.38 -12.06 -15.34
CA ASN A 107 0.77 -12.26 -14.02
C ASN A 107 0.61 -10.93 -13.29
N SER A 108 -0.26 -10.89 -12.27
CA SER A 108 -0.52 -9.68 -11.48
C SER A 108 0.33 -9.56 -10.21
N ILE A 109 1.31 -10.42 -10.01
CA ILE A 109 2.14 -10.48 -8.79
C ILE A 109 3.31 -9.48 -8.90
N GLY A 110 3.50 -8.63 -7.88
CA GLY A 110 4.52 -7.57 -7.90
C GLY A 110 4.13 -6.36 -8.75
N THR A 111 2.83 -6.04 -8.79
CA THR A 111 2.27 -4.98 -9.63
C THR A 111 1.39 -4.01 -8.85
N ILE A 112 1.07 -2.87 -9.46
CA ILE A 112 -0.09 -2.06 -9.15
C ILE A 112 -1.10 -2.28 -10.27
N ILE A 113 -2.31 -2.66 -9.93
CA ILE A 113 -3.41 -2.79 -10.88
C ILE A 113 -4.33 -1.58 -10.80
N ARG A 114 -5.01 -1.28 -11.91
CA ARG A 114 -6.10 -0.31 -11.98
C ARG A 114 -7.32 -0.98 -12.61
N ILE A 115 -8.43 -0.95 -11.89
CA ILE A 115 -9.72 -1.47 -12.32
C ILE A 115 -10.82 -0.43 -12.05
N HIS A 116 -11.98 -0.57 -12.67
CA HIS A 116 -13.18 0.15 -12.22
C HIS A 116 -13.61 -0.36 -10.84
N LYS A 117 -14.36 0.44 -10.09
CA LYS A 117 -14.91 0.11 -8.77
C LYS A 117 -15.77 -1.17 -8.75
N ASN A 118 -16.27 -1.62 -9.90
CA ASN A 118 -17.05 -2.85 -10.07
C ASN A 118 -16.21 -4.07 -10.49
N GLY A 119 -14.91 -3.88 -10.77
CA GLY A 119 -13.96 -4.89 -11.18
C GLY A 119 -13.69 -4.95 -12.69
N ASP A 120 -14.39 -4.17 -13.52
CA ASP A 120 -14.15 -4.12 -14.96
C ASP A 120 -12.80 -3.47 -15.28
N ILE A 121 -12.20 -3.82 -16.41
CA ILE A 121 -10.94 -3.25 -16.87
C ILE A 121 -11.20 -1.91 -17.56
N PRO A 122 -10.50 -0.83 -17.17
CA PRO A 122 -10.58 0.46 -17.85
C PRO A 122 -10.05 0.39 -19.28
N ASP A 123 -10.74 1.07 -20.20
CA ASP A 123 -10.40 1.10 -21.62
C ASP A 123 -9.17 1.95 -21.97
N ASP A 124 -8.66 2.72 -21.00
CA ASP A 124 -7.45 3.54 -21.07
C ASP A 124 -6.27 2.98 -20.24
N ASN A 125 -6.31 1.70 -19.83
CA ASN A 125 -5.18 1.06 -19.18
C ASN A 125 -3.96 0.93 -20.11
N PRO A 126 -2.72 1.12 -19.59
CA PRO A 126 -1.53 1.28 -20.45
C PRO A 126 -1.19 0.05 -21.30
N TYR A 127 -1.69 -1.11 -20.94
CA TYR A 127 -1.36 -2.37 -21.60
C TYR A 127 -2.56 -3.11 -22.21
N LEU A 128 -3.74 -2.45 -22.32
CA LEU A 128 -4.96 -3.05 -22.79
C LEU A 128 -4.82 -3.75 -24.15
N ASP A 129 -4.10 -3.13 -25.08
CA ASP A 129 -3.91 -3.63 -26.44
C ASP A 129 -2.67 -4.54 -26.60
N ASN A 130 -1.96 -4.84 -25.50
CA ASN A 130 -0.79 -5.67 -25.55
C ASN A 130 -1.10 -7.13 -25.16
N PRO A 131 -1.14 -8.09 -26.11
CA PRO A 131 -1.54 -9.48 -25.82
C PRO A 131 -0.57 -10.24 -24.90
N ASN A 132 0.60 -9.68 -24.62
CA ASN A 132 1.60 -10.27 -23.71
C ASN A 132 1.52 -9.70 -22.28
N TRP A 133 0.56 -8.83 -21.99
CA TRP A 133 0.37 -8.20 -20.70
C TRP A 133 -1.05 -8.43 -20.19
N LEU A 134 -1.20 -8.55 -18.87
CA LEU A 134 -2.53 -8.52 -18.26
C LEU A 134 -3.09 -7.09 -18.35
N PRO A 135 -4.33 -6.91 -18.81
CA PRO A 135 -4.91 -5.60 -19.10
C PRO A 135 -5.16 -4.73 -17.86
N GLU A 136 -5.28 -5.34 -16.67
CA GLU A 136 -5.45 -4.63 -15.41
C GLU A 136 -4.14 -4.01 -14.88
N ILE A 137 -2.98 -4.41 -15.39
CA ILE A 137 -1.69 -3.90 -14.92
C ILE A 137 -1.53 -2.42 -15.27
N TYR A 138 -1.24 -1.62 -14.24
CA TYR A 138 -0.96 -0.20 -14.38
C TYR A 138 0.53 0.11 -14.24
N GLN A 139 1.23 -0.57 -13.30
CA GLN A 139 2.66 -0.43 -13.02
C GLN A 139 3.22 -1.75 -12.51
N ILE A 140 4.48 -2.07 -12.82
CA ILE A 140 5.14 -3.31 -12.39
C ILE A 140 6.39 -3.05 -11.54
N GLY A 141 7.00 -4.14 -11.05
CA GLY A 141 8.32 -4.10 -10.42
C GLY A 141 8.30 -3.61 -8.98
N VAL A 142 7.19 -3.76 -8.27
CA VAL A 142 7.12 -3.52 -6.83
C VAL A 142 7.40 -4.80 -6.05
N ARG A 143 7.88 -4.65 -4.79
CA ARG A 143 8.13 -5.80 -3.92
C ARG A 143 6.96 -6.09 -3.00
N ASN A 144 6.66 -5.18 -2.10
CA ASN A 144 5.61 -5.33 -1.10
C ASN A 144 5.13 -3.96 -0.64
N PRO A 145 4.27 -3.28 -1.40
CA PRO A 145 3.71 -2.00 -0.98
C PRO A 145 2.87 -2.15 0.29
N GLN A 146 3.04 -1.24 1.25
CA GLN A 146 2.39 -1.27 2.56
C GLN A 146 1.59 -0.01 2.88
N GLY A 147 1.58 0.95 1.97
CA GLY A 147 0.74 2.14 2.02
C GLY A 147 0.46 2.64 0.61
N MET A 148 -0.68 3.27 0.44
CA MET A 148 -1.10 3.95 -0.78
C MET A 148 -1.89 5.20 -0.39
N SER A 149 -1.65 6.32 -1.06
CA SER A 149 -2.35 7.57 -0.79
C SER A 149 -2.35 8.48 -2.00
N LEU A 150 -3.50 9.08 -2.29
CA LEU A 150 -3.63 10.15 -3.29
C LEU A 150 -2.98 11.43 -2.77
N ASP A 151 -2.13 12.05 -3.59
CA ASP A 151 -1.56 13.36 -3.32
C ASP A 151 -2.56 14.46 -3.72
N PRO A 152 -3.01 15.32 -2.79
CA PRO A 152 -4.00 16.35 -3.09
C PRO A 152 -3.50 17.45 -4.00
N LEU A 153 -2.18 17.61 -4.15
CA LEU A 153 -1.60 18.68 -4.97
C LEU A 153 -1.33 18.25 -6.42
N SER A 154 -0.79 17.05 -6.62
CA SER A 154 -0.49 16.54 -7.96
C SER A 154 -1.59 15.65 -8.52
N GLU A 155 -2.51 15.19 -7.66
CA GLU A 155 -3.48 14.14 -7.96
C GLU A 155 -2.83 12.80 -8.37
N ASP A 156 -1.55 12.62 -8.09
CA ASP A 156 -0.90 11.33 -8.27
C ASP A 156 -1.10 10.44 -7.04
N ILE A 157 -1.22 9.15 -7.26
CA ILE A 157 -1.19 8.17 -6.19
C ILE A 157 0.27 7.86 -5.86
N PHE A 158 0.60 7.79 -4.58
CA PHE A 158 1.91 7.37 -4.07
C PHE A 158 1.81 6.06 -3.32
N ILE A 159 2.90 5.29 -3.34
CA ILE A 159 3.05 4.07 -2.53
C ILE A 159 4.24 4.19 -1.58
N SER A 160 4.12 3.52 -0.42
CA SER A 160 5.26 3.07 0.35
C SER A 160 5.56 1.62 -0.01
N ASN A 161 6.81 1.28 -0.25
CA ASN A 161 7.19 -0.08 -0.64
C ASN A 161 8.37 -0.60 0.18
N HIS A 162 8.24 -1.82 0.69
CA HIS A 162 9.32 -2.48 1.43
C HIS A 162 10.48 -2.89 0.53
N GLY A 163 11.68 -2.44 0.88
CA GLY A 163 12.93 -2.99 0.39
C GLY A 163 13.38 -4.23 1.17
N LEU A 164 14.68 -4.35 1.40
CA LEU A 164 15.33 -5.40 2.17
C LEU A 164 16.03 -4.82 3.42
N LYS A 165 17.36 -4.95 3.58
CA LYS A 165 18.10 -4.25 4.67
C LYS A 165 18.15 -2.73 4.46
N GLY A 166 17.87 -2.26 3.25
CA GLY A 166 17.64 -0.89 2.81
C GLY A 166 16.77 -0.91 1.58
N GLY A 167 16.39 0.28 1.08
CA GLY A 167 15.57 0.41 -0.11
C GLY A 167 14.07 0.43 0.14
N ASP A 168 13.61 0.62 1.38
CA ASP A 168 12.24 1.07 1.59
C ASP A 168 12.08 2.43 0.91
N PHE A 169 10.97 2.65 0.23
CA PHE A 169 10.81 3.90 -0.52
C PHE A 169 9.38 4.43 -0.56
N ILE A 170 9.28 5.72 -0.90
CA ILE A 170 8.07 6.40 -1.37
C ILE A 170 8.26 6.75 -2.84
N GLY A 171 7.22 6.53 -3.64
CA GLY A 171 7.22 6.94 -5.04
C GLY A 171 5.85 6.89 -5.69
N PRO A 172 5.68 7.59 -6.85
CA PRO A 172 4.39 7.70 -7.53
C PRO A 172 3.98 6.42 -8.26
N VAL A 173 2.68 6.25 -8.42
CA VAL A 173 2.07 5.24 -9.26
C VAL A 173 1.82 5.85 -10.63
N LEU A 174 2.64 5.49 -11.62
CA LEU A 174 2.59 6.06 -12.96
C LEU A 174 2.32 4.97 -14.02
N ALA A 175 1.42 5.28 -14.95
CA ALA A 175 1.02 4.38 -16.02
C ALA A 175 2.22 3.84 -16.81
N GLY A 176 2.28 2.54 -17.01
CA GLY A 176 3.28 1.91 -17.88
C GLY A 176 4.70 1.89 -17.33
N THR A 177 4.91 2.22 -16.06
CA THR A 177 6.26 2.29 -15.47
C THR A 177 6.63 1.04 -14.68
N ASN A 178 7.93 0.93 -14.32
CA ASN A 178 8.52 -0.23 -13.65
C ASN A 178 9.52 0.23 -12.59
N TYR A 179 9.32 -0.18 -11.34
CA TYR A 179 10.26 0.10 -10.24
C TYR A 179 11.50 -0.83 -10.21
N GLY A 180 11.51 -1.89 -11.02
CA GLY A 180 12.70 -2.72 -11.25
C GLY A 180 12.95 -3.83 -10.24
N TRP A 181 12.00 -4.15 -9.34
CA TRP A 181 12.18 -5.30 -8.45
C TRP A 181 12.17 -6.62 -9.25
N LYS A 182 13.10 -7.57 -9.11
CA LYS A 182 14.27 -7.64 -8.22
C LYS A 182 15.58 -7.43 -9.04
N GLN A 183 15.54 -6.68 -10.13
CA GLN A 183 16.74 -6.33 -10.88
C GLN A 183 17.56 -5.29 -10.14
N ILE A 184 16.89 -4.33 -9.49
CA ILE A 184 17.49 -3.35 -8.58
C ILE A 184 16.89 -3.43 -7.19
N GLY A 185 17.61 -2.92 -6.17
CA GLY A 185 17.20 -2.97 -4.77
C GLY A 185 17.18 -1.60 -4.09
N TRP A 186 17.13 -0.52 -4.84
CA TRP A 186 17.00 0.87 -4.34
C TRP A 186 18.01 1.24 -3.24
N GLY A 187 19.26 0.72 -3.35
CA GLY A 187 20.32 0.91 -2.37
C GLY A 187 20.35 -0.09 -1.22
N GLY A 188 19.39 -1.01 -1.17
CA GLY A 188 19.36 -2.09 -0.19
C GLY A 188 20.23 -3.30 -0.57
N THR A 189 20.52 -4.13 0.43
CA THR A 189 21.17 -5.43 0.26
C THR A 189 20.27 -6.54 0.77
N ASN A 190 20.48 -7.77 0.31
CA ASN A 190 19.83 -8.95 0.88
C ASN A 190 20.11 -9.07 2.40
N TYR A 191 19.28 -9.80 3.12
CA TYR A 191 19.49 -10.03 4.56
C TYR A 191 20.81 -10.74 4.88
N SER A 192 21.36 -11.51 3.93
CA SER A 192 22.72 -12.08 3.98
C SER A 192 23.84 -11.05 3.80
N GLY A 193 23.52 -9.81 3.39
CA GLY A 193 24.50 -8.78 3.04
C GLY A 193 24.96 -8.80 1.57
N THR A 194 24.48 -9.76 0.77
CA THR A 194 24.79 -9.81 -0.67
C THR A 194 24.02 -8.73 -1.44
N LYS A 195 24.49 -8.38 -2.63
CA LYS A 195 23.85 -7.42 -3.52
C LYS A 195 22.48 -7.91 -3.99
N VAL A 196 21.59 -6.98 -4.31
CA VAL A 196 20.36 -7.22 -5.07
C VAL A 196 20.67 -6.91 -6.54
N GLY A 197 20.36 -7.82 -7.44
CA GLY A 197 20.74 -7.67 -8.84
C GLY A 197 22.22 -7.36 -8.98
N ASP A 198 22.57 -6.36 -9.78
CA ASP A 198 23.94 -5.89 -9.97
C ASP A 198 24.47 -5.00 -8.82
N GLY A 199 23.61 -4.70 -7.84
CA GLY A 199 23.94 -3.89 -6.65
C GLY A 199 23.78 -2.39 -6.87
N ASN A 200 23.19 -1.97 -7.99
CA ASN A 200 22.89 -0.57 -8.24
C ASN A 200 21.65 -0.14 -7.46
N ALA A 201 21.68 1.09 -6.97
CA ALA A 201 20.52 1.68 -6.28
C ALA A 201 19.39 2.03 -7.27
N TRP A 202 19.78 2.38 -8.49
CA TRP A 202 18.89 2.71 -9.59
C TRP A 202 19.60 2.54 -10.93
N GLU A 203 18.83 2.28 -12.00
CA GLU A 203 19.32 2.17 -13.36
C GLU A 203 18.35 2.87 -14.33
N PRO A 204 18.87 3.40 -15.48
CA PRO A 204 18.00 3.92 -16.54
C PRO A 204 17.03 2.85 -17.06
N GLY A 205 15.78 3.27 -17.30
CA GLY A 205 14.68 2.37 -17.69
C GLY A 205 13.74 1.99 -16.55
N PHE A 206 14.16 2.20 -15.29
CA PHE A 206 13.29 2.04 -14.13
C PHE A 206 12.83 3.39 -13.57
N LEU A 207 11.64 3.41 -12.99
CA LEU A 207 11.15 4.56 -12.27
C LEU A 207 11.98 4.76 -10.99
N LYS A 208 12.45 6.00 -10.80
CA LYS A 208 13.21 6.35 -9.59
C LYS A 208 12.23 6.72 -8.48
N PRO A 209 12.36 6.11 -7.29
CA PRO A 209 11.61 6.57 -6.12
C PRO A 209 11.96 8.02 -5.72
N ASP A 210 10.98 8.72 -5.12
CA ASP A 210 11.14 10.11 -4.69
C ASP A 210 11.84 10.23 -3.34
N PHE A 211 11.69 9.21 -2.48
CA PHE A 211 12.36 9.13 -1.19
C PHE A 211 12.72 7.69 -0.86
N ILE A 212 13.93 7.45 -0.35
CA ILE A 212 14.45 6.11 -0.06
C ILE A 212 15.10 6.09 1.33
N TRP A 213 14.83 5.05 2.10
CA TRP A 213 15.51 4.78 3.36
C TRP A 213 16.58 3.69 3.22
N VAL A 214 17.82 4.04 3.60
CA VAL A 214 18.92 3.09 3.78
C VAL A 214 19.61 3.43 5.09
N PRO A 215 19.41 2.58 6.14
CA PRO A 215 18.70 1.30 6.20
C PRO A 215 17.17 1.44 6.13
N SER A 216 16.49 0.36 5.74
CA SER A 216 15.03 0.28 5.73
C SER A 216 14.42 0.50 7.12
N ILE A 217 13.30 1.23 7.16
CA ILE A 217 12.56 1.56 8.40
C ILE A 217 11.38 0.61 8.64
N GLY A 218 11.08 -0.29 7.68
CA GLY A 218 9.85 -1.07 7.68
C GLY A 218 8.65 -0.15 7.48
N VAL A 219 8.54 0.46 6.30
CA VAL A 219 7.45 1.41 5.99
C VAL A 219 6.08 0.75 6.18
N GLY A 220 5.16 1.46 6.84
CA GLY A 220 3.75 1.07 6.99
C GLY A 220 2.85 1.82 6.03
N GLY A 221 1.61 2.10 6.46
CA GLY A 221 0.67 2.97 5.78
C GLY A 221 1.21 4.39 5.61
N ILE A 222 0.67 5.07 4.61
CA ILE A 222 1.00 6.47 4.31
C ILE A 222 -0.28 7.28 4.12
N LYS A 223 -0.23 8.57 4.44
CA LYS A 223 -1.32 9.51 4.18
C LYS A 223 -0.78 10.91 3.95
N PHE A 224 -1.16 11.55 2.85
CA PHE A 224 -0.93 13.00 2.70
C PHE A 224 -1.78 13.78 3.69
N TYR A 225 -1.18 14.74 4.35
CA TYR A 225 -1.87 15.56 5.34
C TYR A 225 -2.50 16.79 4.71
N GLU A 226 -3.85 16.85 4.73
CA GLU A 226 -4.66 17.95 4.21
C GLU A 226 -5.40 18.74 5.31
N GLY A 227 -5.27 18.30 6.57
CA GLY A 227 -6.03 18.89 7.69
C GLY A 227 -5.47 20.22 8.18
N ASP A 228 -6.33 21.03 8.80
CA ASP A 228 -5.94 22.32 9.40
C ASP A 228 -5.43 22.19 10.83
N ALA A 229 -5.63 21.04 11.49
CA ALA A 229 -5.25 20.85 12.89
C ALA A 229 -3.73 20.94 13.12
N PHE A 230 -2.91 20.52 12.17
CA PHE A 230 -1.45 20.62 12.22
C PHE A 230 -0.90 21.41 11.03
N PRO A 231 -0.98 22.77 11.05
CA PRO A 231 -0.61 23.60 9.88
C PRO A 231 0.83 23.40 9.40
N LYS A 232 1.75 23.00 10.30
CA LYS A 232 3.16 22.74 9.96
C LYS A 232 3.35 21.50 9.09
N TRP A 233 2.36 20.60 9.05
CA TRP A 233 2.40 19.35 8.28
C TRP A 233 1.57 19.41 7.00
N GLN A 234 0.94 20.55 6.74
CA GLN A 234 0.14 20.74 5.52
C GLN A 234 0.93 20.32 4.27
N ASN A 235 0.30 19.47 3.45
CA ASN A 235 0.89 18.87 2.24
C ASN A 235 2.12 17.97 2.48
N SER A 236 2.46 17.64 3.72
CA SER A 236 3.47 16.63 4.04
C SER A 236 2.90 15.22 3.89
N LEU A 237 3.77 14.24 3.68
CA LEU A 237 3.38 12.83 3.71
C LEU A 237 3.71 12.24 5.08
N LEU A 238 2.70 11.70 5.74
CA LEU A 238 2.83 10.91 6.95
C LEU A 238 3.15 9.47 6.58
N VAL A 239 4.15 8.88 7.25
CA VAL A 239 4.63 7.51 6.97
C VAL A 239 4.81 6.74 8.27
N GLY A 240 4.17 5.58 8.40
CA GLY A 240 4.36 4.69 9.53
C GLY A 240 5.70 3.94 9.46
N SER A 241 6.41 3.81 10.59
CA SER A 241 7.59 2.95 10.73
C SER A 241 7.29 1.77 11.64
N LEU A 242 7.34 0.56 11.08
CA LEU A 242 7.16 -0.68 11.83
C LEU A 242 8.43 -1.09 12.59
N LYS A 243 9.61 -0.87 12.00
CA LYS A 243 10.88 -1.33 12.55
C LYS A 243 11.38 -0.44 13.69
N TYR A 244 11.27 0.88 13.52
CA TYR A 244 11.79 1.84 14.48
C TYR A 244 10.70 2.54 15.29
N GLN A 245 9.44 2.14 15.12
CA GLN A 245 8.32 2.53 15.98
C GLN A 245 8.18 4.05 16.11
N TYR A 246 7.98 4.72 14.97
CA TYR A 246 7.74 6.17 14.90
C TYR A 246 6.79 6.53 13.77
N LEU A 247 6.24 7.73 13.82
CA LEU A 247 5.63 8.41 12.70
C LEU A 247 6.69 9.29 12.02
N SER A 248 6.93 9.09 10.72
CA SER A 248 7.76 9.96 9.89
C SER A 248 6.86 10.98 9.19
N VAL A 249 7.21 12.25 9.26
CA VAL A 249 6.60 13.33 8.49
C VAL A 249 7.59 13.78 7.43
N LEU A 250 7.30 13.48 6.17
CA LEU A 250 8.10 13.92 5.03
C LEU A 250 7.60 15.27 4.55
N HIS A 251 8.31 16.32 4.92
CA HIS A 251 8.02 17.68 4.47
C HIS A 251 8.36 17.85 3.00
N ARG A 252 7.54 18.64 2.29
CA ARG A 252 7.65 18.81 0.85
C ARG A 252 7.77 20.29 0.48
N GLU A 253 8.63 20.56 -0.50
CA GLU A 253 8.76 21.87 -1.15
C GLU A 253 8.90 21.65 -2.67
N ASN A 254 8.16 22.39 -3.48
CA ASN A 254 8.14 22.26 -4.94
C ASN A 254 7.95 20.81 -5.41
N ASN A 255 7.01 20.09 -4.80
CA ASN A 255 6.69 18.67 -5.04
C ASN A 255 7.85 17.68 -4.78
N LYS A 256 8.86 18.08 -3.98
CA LYS A 256 9.96 17.20 -3.59
C LYS A 256 10.00 17.03 -2.08
N PHE A 257 10.22 15.83 -1.61
CA PHE A 257 10.49 15.59 -0.19
C PHE A 257 11.88 16.14 0.17
N ILE A 258 11.92 17.10 1.09
CA ILE A 258 13.15 17.85 1.43
C ILE A 258 13.65 17.56 2.84
N LYS A 259 12.78 17.10 3.74
CA LYS A 259 13.09 16.91 5.15
C LYS A 259 12.22 15.85 5.76
N GLU A 260 12.82 15.00 6.59
CA GLU A 260 12.12 14.05 7.46
C GLU A 260 12.11 14.56 8.89
N GLU A 261 10.93 14.52 9.53
CA GLU A 261 10.73 14.76 10.96
C GLU A 261 10.22 13.48 11.60
N LEU A 262 10.83 13.04 12.70
CA LEU A 262 10.46 11.81 13.42
C LEU A 262 9.69 12.13 14.69
N ILE A 263 8.52 11.53 14.85
CA ILE A 263 7.60 11.79 15.96
C ILE A 263 7.28 10.49 16.68
N PHE A 264 7.13 10.55 18.00
CA PHE A 264 6.74 9.42 18.89
C PHE A 264 7.67 8.20 18.81
N LYS A 265 8.95 8.42 18.60
CA LYS A 265 9.93 7.35 18.46
C LYS A 265 10.01 6.49 19.71
N ASN A 266 9.67 5.20 19.58
CA ASN A 266 9.55 4.20 20.64
C ASN A 266 8.48 4.55 21.72
N GLU A 267 7.48 5.37 21.40
CA GLU A 267 6.44 5.77 22.35
C GLU A 267 5.09 5.09 22.06
N ILE A 268 4.76 4.89 20.80
CA ILE A 268 3.44 4.39 20.37
C ILE A 268 3.46 3.01 19.72
N GLY A 269 4.67 2.39 19.57
CA GLY A 269 4.82 1.07 18.95
C GLY A 269 4.93 1.11 17.41
N ARG A 270 4.68 -0.02 16.77
CA ARG A 270 4.83 -0.23 15.32
C ARG A 270 3.67 0.41 14.57
N VAL A 271 3.87 1.60 14.00
CA VAL A 271 2.81 2.30 13.25
C VAL A 271 2.49 1.56 11.96
N ARG A 272 1.30 0.93 11.92
CA ARG A 272 0.85 0.12 10.79
C ARG A 272 0.11 0.93 9.76
N ASP A 273 -0.85 1.78 10.18
CA ASP A 273 -1.67 2.55 9.26
C ASP A 273 -2.04 3.91 9.81
N ILE A 274 -2.44 4.82 8.92
CA ILE A 274 -2.67 6.23 9.18
C ILE A 274 -3.91 6.67 8.43
N ASP A 275 -4.80 7.38 9.10
CA ASP A 275 -5.90 8.08 8.45
C ASP A 275 -6.15 9.45 9.09
N ILE A 276 -6.92 10.32 8.42
CA ILE A 276 -7.19 11.68 8.83
C ILE A 276 -8.68 11.93 8.71
N ASN A 277 -9.30 12.43 9.77
CA ASN A 277 -10.71 12.80 9.71
C ASN A 277 -10.93 14.22 9.17
N GLY A 278 -12.21 14.59 8.93
CA GLY A 278 -12.58 15.91 8.44
C GLY A 278 -12.27 17.09 9.37
N LYS A 279 -11.75 16.84 10.59
CA LYS A 279 -11.25 17.87 11.52
C LYS A 279 -9.73 18.02 11.46
N GLY A 280 -9.04 17.23 10.64
CA GLY A 280 -7.57 17.16 10.57
C GLY A 280 -6.94 16.38 11.73
N GLU A 281 -7.72 15.68 12.57
CA GLU A 281 -7.18 14.77 13.57
C GLU A 281 -6.57 13.55 12.88
N ILE A 282 -5.40 13.10 13.34
CA ILE A 282 -4.67 11.98 12.74
C ILE A 282 -4.92 10.72 13.57
N PHE A 283 -5.34 9.66 12.90
CA PHE A 283 -5.57 8.35 13.47
C PHE A 283 -4.40 7.43 13.12
N LEU A 284 -3.82 6.79 14.13
CA LEU A 284 -2.74 5.83 13.96
C LEU A 284 -3.17 4.50 14.57
N ILE A 285 -2.99 3.42 13.82
CA ILE A 285 -3.11 2.06 14.37
C ILE A 285 -1.75 1.39 14.41
N THR A 286 -1.53 0.55 15.43
CA THR A 286 -0.28 -0.16 15.63
C THR A 286 -0.39 -1.64 15.29
N ASP A 287 0.74 -2.27 14.97
CA ASP A 287 0.88 -3.70 14.65
C ASP A 287 1.46 -4.44 15.87
N GLU A 288 0.63 -4.54 16.91
CA GLU A 288 0.96 -5.19 18.17
C GLU A 288 -0.10 -6.26 18.48
N ILE A 289 0.22 -7.22 19.38
CA ILE A 289 -0.76 -8.22 19.82
C ILE A 289 -1.96 -7.54 20.49
N GLU A 290 -1.70 -6.52 21.29
CA GLU A 290 -2.70 -5.61 21.87
C GLU A 290 -2.55 -4.26 21.19
N SER A 291 -3.13 -4.14 19.99
CA SER A 291 -3.05 -2.92 19.19
C SER A 291 -3.85 -1.78 19.81
N SER A 292 -3.36 -0.56 19.64
CA SER A 292 -4.03 0.67 20.05
C SER A 292 -4.40 1.53 18.84
N LEU A 293 -5.53 2.24 18.95
CA LEU A 293 -5.88 3.36 18.10
C LEU A 293 -5.45 4.64 18.80
N TYR A 294 -4.46 5.32 18.27
CA TYR A 294 -4.02 6.63 18.74
C TYR A 294 -4.68 7.74 17.94
N ILE A 295 -5.06 8.82 18.61
CA ILE A 295 -5.63 10.00 17.96
C ILE A 295 -4.80 11.21 18.36
N LEU A 296 -4.18 11.82 17.36
CA LEU A 296 -3.40 13.05 17.53
C LEU A 296 -4.33 14.26 17.32
N ARG A 297 -4.30 15.16 18.29
CA ARG A 297 -5.05 16.43 18.29
C ARG A 297 -4.12 17.58 18.63
N PRO A 298 -4.40 18.79 18.14
CA PRO A 298 -3.72 19.97 18.69
C PRO A 298 -4.12 20.19 20.16
N ASP A 299 -3.23 20.82 20.91
CA ASP A 299 -3.44 21.23 22.32
C ASP A 299 -4.57 22.28 22.43
#